data_5589fa5d387494584fbca2ecaf35cceb
#
_entry.id   5589fa5d387494584fbca2ecaf35cceb
#
_cell.length_a   1.000
_cell.length_b   1.000
_cell.length_c   1.000
_cell.angle_alpha   90.00
_cell.angle_beta   90.00
_cell.angle_gamma   90.00
#
_symmetry.space_group_name_H-M   'P 1'
#
loop_
_entity.id
_entity.type
_entity.pdbx_description
1 polymer ?
#
loop_
_entity_poly.entity_id
_entity_poly.type
_entity_poly.pdbx_seq_one_letter_code
_entity_poly.pdbx_strand_id
1 'polypeptide(L)'
;MLSQRWIIETEQEGFSLYRELKELNPSPYLYYFDFGTFEVIGSSPEMIVKQQGKRVFTCPIAGTRPRGKTAEEDEALKKELLSDEKEKAEHVMLVDLARNDMGRISEFGTVKVTDFMNVQKYSHVMHIVSMVEGRKKGEFHPLDLI
;
A
#
# COMPACT_ATOMS: atom_id res chain seq x y z
N MET A 1 15.52 -4.73 -1.41
CA MET A 1 14.74 -3.70 -2.15
C MET A 1 15.72 -2.86 -2.96
N LEU A 2 15.47 -2.67 -4.24
CA LEU A 2 16.27 -1.82 -5.11
C LEU A 2 15.46 -0.55 -5.40
N SER A 3 16.07 0.62 -5.19
CA SER A 3 15.50 1.90 -5.60
C SER A 3 16.34 2.49 -6.72
N GLN A 4 15.69 3.12 -7.67
CA GLN A 4 16.33 3.78 -8.80
C GLN A 4 15.86 5.23 -8.87
N ARG A 5 16.80 6.14 -9.14
CA ARG A 5 16.51 7.54 -9.39
C ARG A 5 16.80 7.87 -10.85
N TRP A 6 15.82 8.44 -11.52
CA TRP A 6 15.95 8.99 -12.86
C TRP A 6 15.92 10.52 -12.79
N ILE A 7 16.75 11.18 -13.56
CA ILE A 7 16.73 12.63 -13.73
C ILE A 7 16.33 12.90 -15.17
N ILE A 8 15.23 13.61 -15.36
CA ILE A 8 14.66 13.95 -16.66
C ILE A 8 14.46 15.46 -16.69
N GLU A 9 15.04 16.11 -17.69
CA GLU A 9 14.77 17.52 -17.95
C GLU A 9 13.43 17.65 -18.67
N THR A 10 12.58 18.55 -18.20
CA THR A 10 11.26 18.80 -18.78
C THR A 10 10.85 20.25 -18.62
N GLU A 11 10.10 20.76 -19.59
CA GLU A 11 9.46 22.08 -19.53
C GLU A 11 7.98 21.99 -19.04
N GLN A 12 7.52 20.77 -18.70
CA GLN A 12 6.15 20.55 -18.24
C GLN A 12 5.97 21.03 -16.81
N GLU A 13 4.86 21.70 -16.57
CA GLU A 13 4.45 22.08 -15.21
C GLU A 13 4.06 20.83 -14.40
N GLY A 14 4.43 20.80 -13.13
CA GLY A 14 4.18 19.65 -12.26
C GLY A 14 2.70 19.28 -12.15
N PHE A 15 1.80 20.26 -12.11
CA PHE A 15 0.36 19.95 -12.05
C PHE A 15 -0.15 19.28 -13.34
N SER A 16 0.42 19.60 -14.49
CA SER A 16 0.12 18.91 -15.75
C SER A 16 0.62 17.46 -15.71
N LEU A 17 1.82 17.22 -15.19
CA LEU A 17 2.36 15.87 -14.96
C LEU A 17 1.49 15.06 -13.98
N TYR A 18 0.98 15.69 -12.92
CA TYR A 18 0.06 15.05 -11.99
C TYR A 18 -1.23 14.60 -12.69
N ARG A 19 -1.79 15.42 -13.57
CA ARG A 19 -3.01 15.07 -14.33
C ARG A 19 -2.78 13.87 -15.25
N GLU A 20 -1.66 13.87 -15.97
CA GLU A 20 -1.28 12.72 -16.81
C GLU A 20 -1.06 11.45 -15.98
N LEU A 21 -0.36 11.56 -14.84
CA LEU A 21 -0.14 10.44 -13.94
C LEU A 21 -1.45 9.85 -13.43
N LYS A 22 -2.43 10.69 -13.13
CA LYS A 22 -3.76 10.26 -12.68
C LYS A 22 -4.50 9.44 -13.74
N GLU A 23 -4.37 9.76 -15.00
CA GLU A 23 -4.98 9.02 -16.11
C GLU A 23 -4.22 7.70 -16.39
N LEU A 24 -2.88 7.75 -16.36
CA LEU A 24 -2.03 6.60 -16.68
C LEU A 24 -2.01 5.56 -15.57
N ASN A 25 -1.98 5.99 -14.31
CA ASN A 25 -1.83 5.12 -13.15
C ASN A 25 -2.73 5.57 -11.99
N PRO A 26 -4.05 5.40 -12.13
CA PRO A 26 -4.98 5.71 -11.06
C PRO A 26 -4.71 4.81 -9.84
N SER A 27 -4.46 5.44 -8.71
CA SER A 27 -4.15 4.78 -7.44
C SER A 27 -5.00 5.35 -6.31
N PRO A 28 -5.24 4.61 -5.21
CA PRO A 28 -5.98 5.12 -4.06
C PRO A 28 -5.35 6.36 -3.40
N TYR A 29 -4.03 6.52 -3.52
CA TYR A 29 -3.27 7.60 -2.91
C TYR A 29 -2.48 8.36 -3.96
N LEU A 30 -3.18 9.21 -4.70
CA LEU A 30 -2.62 10.21 -5.59
C LEU A 30 -2.36 11.49 -4.81
N TYR A 31 -1.19 12.09 -4.96
CA TYR A 31 -0.87 13.32 -4.28
C TYR A 31 -0.08 14.29 -5.15
N TYR A 32 -0.28 15.56 -4.88
CA TYR A 32 0.46 16.69 -5.42
C TYR A 32 0.72 17.67 -4.29
N PHE A 33 1.99 17.94 -4.03
CA PHE A 33 2.42 18.92 -3.03
C PHE A 33 3.26 19.99 -3.73
N ASP A 34 2.87 21.24 -3.57
CA ASP A 34 3.63 22.40 -4.00
C ASP A 34 4.29 23.05 -2.78
N PHE A 35 5.62 23.05 -2.76
CA PHE A 35 6.45 23.68 -1.74
C PHE A 35 7.05 25.02 -2.19
N GLY A 36 6.61 25.55 -3.32
CA GLY A 36 7.05 26.81 -3.90
C GLY A 36 8.37 26.72 -4.67
N THR A 37 9.37 26.04 -4.13
CA THR A 37 10.69 25.84 -4.77
C THR A 37 10.82 24.49 -5.48
N PHE A 38 9.97 23.56 -5.15
CA PHE A 38 9.88 22.24 -5.78
C PHE A 38 8.48 21.66 -5.53
N GLU A 39 8.12 20.69 -6.35
CA GLU A 39 6.84 19.99 -6.26
C GLU A 39 7.08 18.50 -6.04
N VAL A 40 6.17 17.83 -5.32
CA VAL A 40 6.20 16.37 -5.14
C VAL A 40 4.90 15.78 -5.65
N ILE A 41 5.03 14.85 -6.60
CA ILE A 41 3.90 14.22 -7.28
C ILE A 41 4.04 12.72 -7.14
N GLY A 42 2.94 12.03 -6.85
CA GLY A 42 3.01 10.59 -6.76
C GLY A 42 1.67 9.89 -6.87
N SER A 43 1.77 8.61 -7.17
CA SER A 43 0.69 7.65 -7.23
C SER A 43 1.11 6.41 -6.47
N SER A 44 0.49 6.15 -5.30
CA SER A 44 0.81 5.02 -4.44
C SER A 44 -0.38 4.09 -4.26
N PRO A 45 -0.23 2.79 -4.39
CA PRO A 45 -1.26 1.82 -4.07
C PRO A 45 -1.33 1.53 -2.57
N GLU A 46 -0.28 1.86 -1.82
CA GLU A 46 -0.07 1.40 -0.46
C GLU A 46 -0.45 2.44 0.60
N MET A 47 -1.16 1.98 1.60
CA MET A 47 -1.55 2.75 2.76
C MET A 47 -0.56 2.49 3.91
N ILE A 48 0.16 3.51 4.34
CA ILE A 48 1.03 3.40 5.52
C ILE A 48 0.15 3.21 6.77
N VAL A 49 -0.71 4.18 7.06
CA VAL A 49 -1.64 4.13 8.19
C VAL A 49 -2.88 4.96 7.87
N LYS A 50 -4.03 4.51 8.35
CA LYS A 50 -5.30 5.23 8.24
C LYS A 50 -6.01 5.24 9.58
N GLN A 51 -6.51 6.40 9.99
CA GLN A 51 -7.37 6.53 11.17
C GLN A 51 -8.79 6.89 10.77
N GLN A 52 -9.76 6.21 11.37
CA GLN A 52 -11.19 6.50 11.26
C GLN A 52 -11.80 6.50 12.68
N GLY A 53 -12.00 7.69 13.24
CA GLY A 53 -12.39 7.81 14.65
C GLY A 53 -11.34 7.18 15.56
N LYS A 54 -11.73 6.18 16.33
CA LYS A 54 -10.81 5.43 17.20
C LYS A 54 -10.18 4.19 16.53
N ARG A 55 -10.60 3.83 15.32
CA ARG A 55 -10.02 2.69 14.59
C ARG A 55 -8.82 3.15 13.78
N VAL A 56 -7.77 2.36 13.82
CA VAL A 56 -6.55 2.55 13.02
C VAL A 56 -6.28 1.30 12.20
N PHE A 57 -5.74 1.51 11.00
CA PHE A 57 -5.54 0.47 10.01
C PHE A 57 -4.18 0.64 9.35
N THR A 58 -3.58 -0.49 9.00
CA THR A 58 -2.47 -0.57 8.04
C THR A 58 -2.71 -1.74 7.10
N CYS A 59 -2.13 -1.66 5.91
CA CYS A 59 -2.40 -2.61 4.85
C CYS A 59 -1.07 -3.09 4.24
N PRO A 60 -0.40 -4.08 4.85
CA PRO A 60 0.81 -4.65 4.26
C PRO A 60 0.50 -5.29 2.91
N ILE A 61 1.35 -4.97 1.92
CA ILE A 61 1.28 -5.45 0.55
C ILE A 61 2.61 -6.13 0.22
N ALA A 62 2.56 -7.37 -0.26
CA ALA A 62 3.73 -8.10 -0.72
C ALA A 62 3.35 -9.07 -1.84
N GLY A 63 4.38 -9.59 -2.51
CA GLY A 63 4.16 -10.48 -3.65
C GLY A 63 3.57 -9.76 -4.86
N THR A 64 4.05 -10.07 -6.04
CA THR A 64 3.59 -9.42 -7.26
C THR A 64 3.51 -10.41 -8.40
N ARG A 65 2.41 -10.36 -9.15
CA ARG A 65 2.29 -10.98 -10.48
C ARG A 65 1.67 -9.98 -11.44
N PRO A 66 2.03 -10.04 -12.72
CA PRO A 66 1.34 -9.25 -13.74
C PRO A 66 -0.12 -9.68 -13.87
N ARG A 67 -0.93 -8.81 -14.46
CA ARG A 67 -2.29 -9.17 -14.88
C ARG A 67 -2.26 -10.12 -16.07
N GLY A 68 -3.14 -11.10 -16.06
CA GLY A 68 -3.38 -11.96 -17.21
C GLY A 68 -4.11 -11.22 -18.34
N LYS A 69 -3.99 -11.70 -19.55
CA LYS A 69 -4.72 -11.17 -20.70
C LYS A 69 -6.19 -11.63 -20.73
N THR A 70 -6.48 -12.72 -20.03
CA THR A 70 -7.83 -13.28 -19.86
C THR A 70 -8.15 -13.49 -18.38
N ALA A 71 -9.42 -13.74 -18.06
CA ALA A 71 -9.84 -14.03 -16.69
C ALA A 71 -9.24 -15.36 -16.19
N GLU A 72 -9.06 -16.33 -17.06
CA GLU A 72 -8.46 -17.63 -16.76
C GLU A 72 -6.97 -17.50 -16.44
N GLU A 73 -6.24 -16.68 -17.21
CA GLU A 73 -4.84 -16.36 -16.93
C GLU A 73 -4.67 -15.61 -15.61
N ASP A 74 -5.54 -14.63 -15.34
CA ASP A 74 -5.56 -13.89 -14.05
C ASP A 74 -5.74 -14.86 -12.88
N GLU A 75 -6.65 -15.83 -12.99
CA GLU A 75 -6.90 -16.78 -11.92
C GLU A 75 -5.76 -17.79 -11.76
N ALA A 76 -5.11 -18.18 -12.85
CA ALA A 76 -3.91 -19.01 -12.81
C ALA A 76 -2.74 -18.30 -12.11
N LEU A 77 -2.47 -17.04 -12.47
CA LEU A 77 -1.43 -16.22 -11.85
C LEU A 77 -1.71 -15.95 -10.37
N LYS A 78 -2.98 -15.73 -9.99
CA LYS A 78 -3.39 -15.61 -8.60
C LYS A 78 -3.10 -16.89 -7.80
N LYS A 79 -3.43 -18.06 -8.35
CA LYS A 79 -3.15 -19.34 -7.70
C LYS A 79 -1.65 -19.58 -7.57
N GLU A 80 -0.87 -19.27 -8.59
CA GLU A 80 0.58 -19.34 -8.57
C GLU A 80 1.14 -18.46 -7.45
N LEU A 81 0.73 -17.19 -7.39
CA LEU A 81 1.16 -16.24 -6.35
C LEU A 81 0.87 -16.77 -4.93
N LEU A 82 -0.33 -17.30 -4.70
CA LEU A 82 -0.72 -17.86 -3.41
C LEU A 82 -0.07 -19.21 -3.09
N SER A 83 0.52 -19.90 -4.07
CA SER A 83 1.27 -21.13 -3.85
C SER A 83 2.76 -20.91 -3.65
N ASP A 84 3.27 -19.71 -3.91
CA ASP A 84 4.68 -19.35 -3.76
C ASP A 84 5.04 -19.21 -2.29
N GLU A 85 5.81 -20.18 -1.77
CA GLU A 85 6.18 -20.23 -0.35
C GLU A 85 7.05 -19.05 0.08
N LYS A 86 7.90 -18.51 -0.83
CA LYS A 86 8.73 -17.35 -0.55
C LYS A 86 7.88 -16.10 -0.39
N GLU A 87 6.96 -15.85 -1.33
CA GLU A 87 6.07 -14.68 -1.30
C GLU A 87 5.15 -14.72 -0.06
N LYS A 88 4.66 -15.91 0.29
CA LYS A 88 3.86 -16.10 1.51
C LYS A 88 4.67 -15.82 2.77
N ALA A 89 5.88 -16.33 2.87
CA ALA A 89 6.75 -16.12 4.03
C ALA A 89 7.10 -14.64 4.20
N GLU A 90 7.44 -13.95 3.11
CA GLU A 90 7.67 -12.50 3.10
C GLU A 90 6.43 -11.73 3.56
N HIS A 91 5.25 -12.09 3.05
CA HIS A 91 4.01 -11.46 3.44
C HIS A 91 3.67 -11.65 4.92
N VAL A 92 3.83 -12.86 5.46
CA VAL A 92 3.64 -13.14 6.90
C VAL A 92 4.55 -12.27 7.75
N MET A 93 5.82 -12.12 7.36
CA MET A 93 6.78 -11.26 8.06
C MET A 93 6.30 -9.80 8.09
N LEU A 94 5.78 -9.28 6.99
CA LEU A 94 5.24 -7.91 6.92
C LEU A 94 3.96 -7.75 7.76
N VAL A 95 3.09 -8.76 7.78
CA VAL A 95 1.90 -8.75 8.64
C VAL A 95 2.29 -8.76 10.12
N ASP A 96 3.29 -9.53 10.53
CA ASP A 96 3.77 -9.53 11.91
C ASP A 96 4.41 -8.20 12.30
N LEU A 97 5.19 -7.58 11.41
CA LEU A 97 5.69 -6.23 11.61
C LEU A 97 4.54 -5.23 11.80
N ALA A 98 3.56 -5.25 10.91
CA ALA A 98 2.38 -4.39 11.00
C ALA A 98 1.61 -4.60 12.32
N ARG A 99 1.45 -5.84 12.79
CA ARG A 99 0.82 -6.15 14.08
C ARG A 99 1.61 -5.57 15.26
N ASN A 100 2.93 -5.65 15.20
CA ASN A 100 3.81 -5.10 16.23
C ASN A 100 3.69 -3.56 16.30
N ASP A 101 3.76 -2.89 15.14
CA ASP A 101 3.64 -1.43 15.06
C ASP A 101 2.26 -0.94 15.53
N MET A 102 1.20 -1.61 15.07
CA MET A 102 -0.17 -1.36 15.53
C MET A 102 -0.34 -1.60 17.03
N GLY A 103 0.38 -2.57 17.61
CA GLY A 103 0.36 -2.87 19.04
C GLY A 103 0.86 -1.73 19.93
N ARG A 104 1.80 -0.93 19.42
CA ARG A 104 2.33 0.23 20.15
C ARG A 104 1.29 1.32 20.38
N ILE A 105 0.45 1.56 19.39
CA ILE A 105 -0.52 2.68 19.35
C ILE A 105 -1.95 2.24 19.70
N SER A 106 -2.22 0.94 19.79
CA SER A 106 -3.56 0.40 20.01
C SER A 106 -3.79 -0.04 21.46
N GLU A 107 -5.03 0.04 21.90
CA GLU A 107 -5.49 -0.54 23.15
C GLU A 107 -5.17 -2.05 23.18
N PHE A 108 -4.76 -2.56 24.34
CA PHE A 108 -4.37 -3.96 24.50
C PHE A 108 -5.49 -4.92 24.06
N GLY A 109 -5.15 -5.97 23.33
CA GLY A 109 -6.07 -6.99 22.86
C GLY A 109 -6.97 -6.57 21.67
N THR A 110 -6.78 -5.35 21.12
CA THR A 110 -7.62 -4.85 20.02
C THR A 110 -7.02 -5.04 18.63
N VAL A 111 -5.73 -5.36 18.56
CA VAL A 111 -5.06 -5.59 17.27
C VAL A 111 -5.52 -6.90 16.65
N LYS A 112 -6.03 -6.83 15.44
CA LYS A 112 -6.55 -7.97 14.68
C LYS A 112 -6.07 -7.91 13.23
N VAL A 113 -5.84 -9.08 12.64
CA VAL A 113 -5.73 -9.24 11.20
C VAL A 113 -7.16 -9.57 10.71
N THR A 114 -7.80 -8.63 10.06
CA THR A 114 -9.21 -8.75 9.64
C THR A 114 -9.37 -9.32 8.25
N ASP A 115 -8.31 -9.19 7.46
CA ASP A 115 -8.21 -9.75 6.12
C ASP A 115 -6.79 -10.26 5.94
N PHE A 116 -6.63 -11.52 5.53
CA PHE A 116 -5.33 -12.18 5.49
C PHE A 116 -5.07 -12.86 4.16
N MET A 117 -3.95 -12.49 3.52
CA MET A 117 -3.48 -13.06 2.25
C MET A 117 -4.50 -13.03 1.11
N ASN A 118 -5.28 -11.96 0.99
CA ASN A 118 -6.13 -11.77 -0.18
C ASN A 118 -5.32 -11.23 -1.35
N VAL A 119 -5.71 -11.62 -2.57
CA VAL A 119 -5.11 -11.07 -3.78
C VAL A 119 -5.97 -9.93 -4.29
N GLN A 120 -5.39 -8.72 -4.28
CA GLN A 120 -5.99 -7.54 -4.91
C GLN A 120 -5.42 -7.34 -6.32
N LYS A 121 -6.33 -7.08 -7.26
CA LYS A 121 -6.02 -6.83 -8.66
C LYS A 121 -6.01 -5.33 -8.92
N TYR A 122 -4.90 -4.82 -9.43
CA TYR A 122 -4.73 -3.45 -9.88
C TYR A 122 -4.75 -3.38 -11.41
N SER A 123 -4.49 -2.21 -11.99
CA SER A 123 -4.52 -2.04 -13.45
C SER A 123 -3.53 -2.96 -14.20
N HIS A 124 -2.31 -3.09 -13.69
CA HIS A 124 -1.22 -3.80 -14.39
C HIS A 124 -0.66 -5.01 -13.62
N VAL A 125 -0.93 -5.07 -12.33
CA VAL A 125 -0.38 -6.10 -11.42
C VAL A 125 -1.43 -6.58 -10.43
N MET A 126 -1.13 -7.69 -9.75
CA MET A 126 -1.86 -8.16 -8.58
C MET A 126 -0.86 -8.36 -7.42
N HIS A 127 -1.33 -8.15 -6.20
CA HIS A 127 -0.53 -8.29 -4.98
C HIS A 127 -1.26 -9.11 -3.92
N ILE A 128 -0.49 -9.74 -3.03
CA ILE A 128 -1.00 -10.28 -1.78
C ILE A 128 -1.16 -9.12 -0.79
N VAL A 129 -2.33 -9.00 -0.21
CA VAL A 129 -2.71 -7.91 0.68
C VAL A 129 -3.32 -8.48 1.95
N SER A 130 -2.97 -7.88 3.08
CA SER A 130 -3.64 -8.14 4.36
C SER A 130 -4.07 -6.83 5.01
N MET A 131 -5.04 -6.88 5.91
CA MET A 131 -5.49 -5.74 6.69
C MET A 131 -5.24 -6.00 8.17
N VAL A 132 -4.53 -5.09 8.81
CA VAL A 132 -4.33 -5.09 10.26
C VAL A 132 -5.04 -3.88 10.84
N GLU A 133 -5.88 -4.09 11.83
CA GLU A 133 -6.60 -3.02 12.51
C GLU A 133 -6.40 -3.06 14.01
N GLY A 134 -6.59 -1.90 14.66
CA GLY A 134 -6.60 -1.77 16.10
C GLY A 134 -7.44 -0.59 16.56
N ARG A 135 -7.65 -0.48 17.87
CA ARG A 135 -8.31 0.67 18.48
C ARG A 135 -7.26 1.57 19.10
N LYS A 136 -7.12 2.80 18.58
CA LYS A 136 -6.12 3.78 19.03
C LYS A 136 -6.28 4.10 20.51
N LYS A 137 -5.18 4.11 21.25
CA LYS A 137 -5.12 4.67 22.62
C LYS A 137 -5.44 6.16 22.60
N GLY A 138 -6.08 6.64 23.67
CA GLY A 138 -6.57 8.02 23.74
C GLY A 138 -5.47 9.09 23.72
N GLU A 139 -4.27 8.76 24.24
CA GLU A 139 -3.14 9.68 24.38
C GLU A 139 -2.42 10.03 23.06
N PHE A 140 -2.56 9.22 22.02
CA PHE A 140 -1.85 9.44 20.75
C PHE A 140 -2.54 10.48 19.87
N HIS A 141 -1.76 11.47 19.39
CA HIS A 141 -2.17 12.34 18.31
C HIS A 141 -2.17 11.56 16.97
N PRO A 142 -3.01 11.92 15.98
CA PRO A 142 -2.97 11.25 14.67
C PRO A 142 -1.60 11.18 13.99
N LEU A 143 -0.73 12.18 14.18
CA LEU A 143 0.63 12.17 13.64
C LEU A 143 1.59 11.21 14.37
N ASP A 144 1.25 10.79 15.58
CA ASP A 144 2.05 9.80 16.33
C ASP A 144 1.85 8.37 15.80
N LEU A 145 0.97 8.20 14.79
CA LEU A 145 0.68 6.92 14.15
C LEU A 145 1.67 6.58 13.03
N ILE A 146 2.51 7.55 12.62
CA ILE A 146 3.55 7.42 11.60
C ILE A 146 4.90 7.25 12.29
#